data_7cb0c1a8837c06d1a510e8b5a41ded7d
#
_entry.id   7cb0c1a8837c06d1a510e8b5a41ded7d
#
_cell.length_a   1.000
_cell.length_b   1.000
_cell.length_c   1.000
_cell.angle_alpha   90.00
_cell.angle_beta   90.00
_cell.angle_gamma   90.00
#
_symmetry.space_group_name_H-M   'P 1'
#
loop_
_entity.id
_entity.type
_entity.pdbx_description
1 polymer ?
#
loop_
_entity_poly.entity_id
_entity_poly.type
_entity_poly.pdbx_seq_one_letter_code
_entity_poly.pdbx_strand_id
1 'polypeptide(L)'
;MLALNSFPGVICGQEDPVDAYTFAHVNDGNAVAMPFAKGFGWGGELNLEYCFEKLFGFGHGQGYPKERVEPEQRNKKILDGVRAATFKPLIDCLKSIDPDLLRGAVAGEKFSELFFASCKDEELAAYIKSLLA
;
A
#
# COMPACT_ATOMS: atom_id res chain seq x y z
N MET A 1 2.38 1.83 8.79
CA MET A 1 2.59 2.99 7.91
C MET A 1 4.07 3.30 7.68
N LEU A 2 4.87 3.62 8.71
CA LEU A 2 6.28 4.05 8.53
C LEU A 2 7.13 3.01 7.76
N ALA A 3 7.09 1.74 8.13
CA ALA A 3 7.83 0.69 7.43
C ALA A 3 7.46 0.57 5.95
N LEU A 4 6.18 0.67 5.62
CA LEU A 4 5.72 0.62 4.22
C LEU A 4 6.23 1.81 3.41
N ASN A 5 6.21 3.02 3.98
CA ASN A 5 6.73 4.22 3.30
C ASN A 5 8.27 4.25 3.16
N SER A 6 8.98 3.28 3.74
CA SER A 6 10.41 3.10 3.48
C SER A 6 10.70 2.41 2.15
N PHE A 7 9.68 1.80 1.53
CA PHE A 7 9.84 1.16 0.22
C PHE A 7 9.58 2.16 -0.91
N PRO A 8 10.46 2.22 -1.92
CA PRO A 8 10.26 3.07 -3.08
C PRO A 8 8.94 2.76 -3.80
N GLY A 9 8.20 3.81 -4.17
CA GLY A 9 6.92 3.66 -4.85
C GLY A 9 5.72 3.37 -3.95
N VAL A 10 5.93 3.15 -2.65
CA VAL A 10 4.82 2.99 -1.70
C VAL A 10 4.36 4.35 -1.19
N ILE A 11 3.05 4.58 -1.27
CA ILE A 11 2.36 5.72 -0.65
C ILE A 11 1.36 5.11 0.32
N CYS A 12 1.74 5.09 1.58
CA CYS A 12 0.93 4.51 2.64
C CYS A 12 0.43 5.59 3.59
N GLY A 13 -0.89 5.71 3.70
CA GLY A 13 -1.56 6.55 4.68
C GLY A 13 -2.11 5.74 5.85
N GLN A 14 -2.44 6.45 6.92
CA GLN A 14 -3.21 5.92 8.04
C GLN A 14 -4.57 6.62 8.02
N GLU A 15 -5.63 5.85 7.77
CA GLU A 15 -6.87 6.39 7.25
C GLU A 15 -8.05 6.17 8.21
N ASP A 16 -8.91 7.20 8.29
CA ASP A 16 -10.33 7.09 8.64
C ASP A 16 -11.20 7.21 7.37
N PRO A 17 -12.53 7.13 7.43
CA PRO A 17 -13.37 7.18 6.22
C PRO A 17 -13.21 8.45 5.36
N VAL A 18 -12.98 9.60 5.99
CA VAL A 18 -12.77 10.87 5.24
C VAL A 18 -11.39 10.87 4.60
N ASP A 19 -10.37 10.48 5.37
CA ASP A 19 -9.00 10.36 4.87
C ASP A 19 -8.92 9.32 3.76
N ALA A 20 -9.59 8.18 3.90
CA ALA A 20 -9.63 7.13 2.89
C ALA A 20 -10.14 7.63 1.53
N TYR A 21 -11.17 8.49 1.53
CA TYR A 21 -11.67 9.11 0.30
C TYR A 21 -10.62 10.01 -0.37
N THR A 22 -10.07 10.96 0.38
CA THR A 22 -9.08 11.92 -0.16
C THR A 22 -7.78 11.22 -0.53
N PHE A 23 -7.36 10.22 0.24
CA PHE A 23 -6.16 9.44 0.00
C PHE A 23 -6.22 8.68 -1.33
N ALA A 24 -7.32 7.98 -1.60
CA ALA A 24 -7.47 7.27 -2.86
C ALA A 24 -7.80 8.21 -4.02
N HIS A 25 -8.78 9.10 -3.82
CA HIS A 25 -9.35 9.90 -4.90
C HIS A 25 -8.45 11.05 -5.34
N VAL A 26 -7.75 11.70 -4.40
CA VAL A 26 -6.86 12.84 -4.67
C VAL A 26 -5.41 12.42 -4.76
N ASN A 27 -4.90 11.71 -3.74
CA ASN A 27 -3.48 11.44 -3.58
C ASN A 27 -2.99 10.19 -4.32
N ASP A 28 -3.92 9.37 -4.85
CA ASP A 28 -3.58 8.12 -5.56
C ASP A 28 -2.70 7.19 -4.70
N GLY A 29 -3.02 7.08 -3.41
CA GLY A 29 -2.32 6.20 -2.47
C GLY A 29 -2.51 4.73 -2.82
N ASN A 30 -1.51 3.90 -2.55
CA ASN A 30 -1.49 2.50 -2.96
C ASN A 30 -1.33 1.50 -1.81
N ALA A 31 -1.23 1.98 -0.58
CA ALA A 31 -1.19 1.16 0.62
C ALA A 31 -1.89 1.88 1.78
N VAL A 32 -2.60 1.16 2.62
CA VAL A 32 -3.32 1.71 3.77
C VAL A 32 -2.91 1.00 5.03
N ALA A 33 -2.60 1.75 6.07
CA ALA A 33 -2.42 1.24 7.41
C ALA A 33 -3.63 1.64 8.25
N MET A 34 -4.51 0.69 8.52
CA MET A 34 -5.66 0.91 9.39
C MET A 34 -5.35 0.40 10.78
N PRO A 35 -5.23 1.29 11.78
CA PRO A 35 -4.99 0.86 13.16
C PRO A 35 -6.26 0.21 13.69
N PHE A 36 -6.28 -1.11 13.68
CA PHE A 36 -7.43 -1.89 14.11
C PHE A 36 -7.85 -1.59 15.55
N ALA A 37 -6.91 -1.18 16.43
CA ALA A 37 -7.19 -0.85 17.83
C ALA A 37 -7.59 0.61 18.08
N LYS A 38 -7.40 1.53 17.13
CA LYS A 38 -7.75 2.95 17.30
C LYS A 38 -9.27 3.13 17.16
N GLY A 39 -9.90 3.67 18.18
CA GLY A 39 -11.35 3.81 18.17
C GLY A 39 -12.09 2.50 18.43
N PHE A 40 -11.39 1.49 18.98
CA PHE A 40 -12.00 0.28 19.41
C PHE A 40 -13.01 0.57 20.49
N GLY A 41 -14.15 0.62 20.03
CA GLY A 41 -15.34 0.59 20.75
C GLY A 41 -16.36 -0.15 19.91
N TRP A 42 -17.55 -0.04 20.30
CA TRP A 42 -18.71 -0.51 19.60
C TRP A 42 -18.75 0.10 18.17
N GLY A 43 -18.84 -0.76 17.16
CA GLY A 43 -18.96 -0.34 15.76
C GLY A 43 -17.63 -0.16 14.99
N GLY A 44 -16.51 -0.73 15.48
CA GLY A 44 -15.23 -0.66 14.78
C GLY A 44 -15.25 -1.30 13.38
N GLU A 45 -16.05 -2.35 13.20
CA GLU A 45 -16.29 -3.01 11.89
C GLU A 45 -16.96 -2.07 10.88
N LEU A 46 -17.88 -1.21 11.33
CA LEU A 46 -18.53 -0.21 10.47
C LEU A 46 -17.52 0.82 9.97
N ASN A 47 -16.56 1.19 10.80
CA ASN A 47 -15.50 2.10 10.42
C ASN A 47 -14.64 1.51 9.29
N LEU A 48 -14.32 0.22 9.36
CA LEU A 48 -13.60 -0.48 8.29
C LEU A 48 -14.44 -0.54 7.01
N GLU A 49 -15.72 -0.86 7.11
CA GLU A 49 -16.65 -0.89 5.98
C GLU A 49 -16.68 0.47 5.26
N TYR A 50 -16.84 1.56 6.00
CA TYR A 50 -16.85 2.91 5.43
C TYR A 50 -15.50 3.30 4.81
N CYS A 51 -14.37 2.89 5.40
CA CYS A 51 -13.06 3.08 4.78
C CYS A 51 -12.98 2.32 3.44
N PHE A 52 -13.39 1.07 3.38
CA PHE A 52 -13.37 0.29 2.15
C PHE A 52 -14.29 0.85 1.08
N GLU A 53 -15.49 1.31 1.43
CA GLU A 53 -16.37 2.02 0.49
C GLU A 53 -15.67 3.25 -0.13
N LYS A 54 -14.96 4.03 0.68
CA LYS A 54 -14.27 5.24 0.21
C LYS A 54 -13.00 4.94 -0.58
N LEU A 55 -12.29 3.87 -0.24
CA LEU A 55 -11.11 3.44 -0.97
C LEU A 55 -11.45 2.89 -2.36
N PHE A 56 -12.51 2.09 -2.45
CA PHE A 56 -12.81 1.32 -3.67
C PHE A 56 -14.05 1.78 -4.43
N GLY A 57 -14.88 2.63 -3.84
CA GLY A 57 -16.12 3.11 -4.47
C GLY A 57 -15.94 4.22 -5.49
N PHE A 58 -14.74 4.77 -5.64
CA PHE A 58 -14.44 5.92 -6.51
C PHE A 58 -13.16 5.67 -7.32
N GLY A 59 -12.95 6.49 -8.36
CA GLY A 59 -11.70 6.41 -9.14
C GLY A 59 -10.51 6.96 -8.37
N HIS A 60 -9.36 6.33 -8.54
CA HIS A 60 -8.11 6.76 -7.90
C HIS A 60 -7.48 7.94 -8.66
N GLY A 61 -6.88 8.88 -7.92
CA GLY A 61 -6.10 9.98 -8.46
C GLY A 61 -6.87 10.95 -9.37
N GLN A 62 -8.19 11.02 -9.23
CA GLN A 62 -9.01 11.90 -10.06
C GLN A 62 -9.01 13.36 -9.62
N GLY A 63 -8.84 13.61 -8.35
CA GLY A 63 -8.86 14.94 -7.75
C GLY A 63 -10.22 15.35 -7.17
N TYR A 64 -10.19 16.25 -6.16
CA TYR A 64 -11.37 16.79 -5.48
C TYR A 64 -11.04 18.11 -4.74
N PRO A 65 -11.94 19.09 -4.69
CA PRO A 65 -13.19 19.19 -5.46
C PRO A 65 -12.95 19.47 -6.95
N LYS A 66 -14.00 19.49 -7.75
CA LYS A 66 -13.91 19.61 -9.22
C LYS A 66 -13.02 20.78 -9.69
N GLU A 67 -13.05 21.90 -8.98
CA GLU A 67 -12.26 23.10 -9.30
C GLU A 67 -10.76 22.91 -9.04
N ARG A 68 -10.38 21.86 -8.30
CA ARG A 68 -8.99 21.55 -7.94
C ARG A 68 -8.39 20.41 -8.77
N VAL A 69 -9.18 19.73 -9.56
CA VAL A 69 -8.76 18.54 -10.32
C VAL A 69 -7.52 18.82 -11.18
N GLU A 70 -7.54 19.89 -11.97
CA GLU A 70 -6.42 20.20 -12.87
C GLU A 70 -5.09 20.46 -12.13
N PRO A 71 -5.03 21.35 -11.12
CA PRO A 71 -3.80 21.55 -10.36
C PRO A 71 -3.36 20.30 -9.58
N GLU A 72 -4.27 19.49 -9.08
CA GLU A 72 -3.94 18.25 -8.35
C GLU A 72 -3.34 17.20 -9.29
N GLN A 73 -3.93 16.98 -10.45
CA GLN A 73 -3.38 16.06 -11.46
C GLN A 73 -2.03 16.53 -12.01
N ARG A 74 -1.82 17.84 -12.16
CA ARG A 74 -0.50 18.39 -12.51
C ARG A 74 0.52 18.09 -11.42
N ASN A 75 0.18 18.32 -10.16
CA ASN A 75 1.08 18.04 -9.04
C ASN A 75 1.38 16.54 -8.92
N LYS A 76 0.38 15.69 -9.14
CA LYS A 76 0.57 14.24 -9.21
C LYS A 76 1.63 13.86 -10.24
N LYS A 77 1.56 14.38 -11.47
CA LYS A 77 2.56 14.12 -12.52
C LYS A 77 3.98 14.53 -12.12
N ILE A 78 4.13 15.65 -11.40
CA ILE A 78 5.42 16.09 -10.88
C ILE A 78 5.95 15.09 -9.86
N LEU A 79 5.11 14.67 -8.92
CA LEU A 79 5.49 13.69 -7.89
C LEU A 79 5.75 12.30 -8.48
N ASP A 80 5.03 11.90 -9.52
CA ASP A 80 5.30 10.66 -10.24
C ASP A 80 6.70 10.69 -10.90
N GLY A 81 7.11 11.84 -11.43
CA GLY A 81 8.48 12.04 -11.96
C GLY A 81 9.55 11.91 -10.87
N VAL A 82 9.34 12.50 -9.69
CA VAL A 82 10.23 12.35 -8.53
C VAL A 82 10.30 10.89 -8.09
N ARG A 83 9.15 10.25 -8.00
CA ARG A 83 9.05 8.82 -7.61
C ARG A 83 9.77 7.92 -8.59
N ALA A 84 9.60 8.14 -9.89
CA ALA A 84 10.32 7.39 -10.93
C ALA A 84 11.83 7.54 -10.82
N ALA A 85 12.35 8.73 -10.46
CA ALA A 85 13.77 9.00 -10.27
C ALA A 85 14.36 8.28 -9.02
N THR A 86 13.53 7.96 -8.03
CA THR A 86 13.95 7.30 -6.78
C THR A 86 13.50 5.84 -6.70
N PHE A 87 12.86 5.33 -7.74
CA PHE A 87 12.33 3.97 -7.79
C PHE A 87 13.44 2.93 -7.70
N LYS A 88 13.18 1.90 -6.90
CA LYS A 88 13.93 0.64 -6.90
C LYS A 88 12.94 -0.52 -7.02
N PRO A 89 13.26 -1.58 -7.79
CA PRO A 89 12.45 -2.79 -7.81
C PRO A 89 12.26 -3.35 -6.39
N LEU A 90 11.08 -3.88 -6.10
CA LEU A 90 10.77 -4.45 -4.80
C LEU A 90 11.77 -5.56 -4.42
N ILE A 91 12.15 -6.39 -5.38
CA ILE A 91 13.10 -7.48 -5.17
C ILE A 91 14.45 -6.99 -4.65
N ASP A 92 14.95 -5.86 -5.16
CA ASP A 92 16.23 -5.28 -4.71
C ASP A 92 16.12 -4.71 -3.30
N CYS A 93 14.94 -4.16 -2.97
CA CYS A 93 14.66 -3.72 -1.60
C CYS A 93 14.62 -4.90 -0.64
N LEU A 94 13.95 -5.99 -1.01
CA LEU A 94 13.87 -7.21 -0.18
C LEU A 94 15.23 -7.84 0.03
N LYS A 95 16.07 -7.90 -1.01
CA LYS A 95 17.46 -8.42 -0.90
C LYS A 95 18.36 -7.59 0.02
N SER A 96 17.97 -6.35 0.34
CA SER A 96 18.70 -5.49 1.28
C SER A 96 18.24 -5.62 2.74
N ILE A 97 17.16 -6.34 2.99
CA ILE A 97 16.64 -6.61 4.33
C ILE A 97 17.43 -7.77 4.95
N ASP A 98 17.58 -7.73 6.27
CA ASP A 98 18.15 -8.87 7.03
C ASP A 98 17.40 -10.17 6.68
N PRO A 99 18.12 -11.21 6.21
CA PRO A 99 17.47 -12.44 5.72
C PRO A 99 16.66 -13.19 6.78
N ASP A 100 17.09 -13.14 8.05
CA ASP A 100 16.39 -13.85 9.13
C ASP A 100 15.10 -13.14 9.50
N LEU A 101 15.13 -11.78 9.49
CA LEU A 101 13.92 -10.98 9.65
C LEU A 101 12.93 -11.25 8.52
N LEU A 102 13.40 -11.27 7.28
CA LEU A 102 12.55 -11.50 6.13
C LEU A 102 11.97 -12.92 6.12
N ARG A 103 12.81 -13.92 6.43
CA ARG A 103 12.38 -15.31 6.60
C ARG A 103 11.28 -15.42 7.66
N GLY A 104 11.47 -14.81 8.82
CA GLY A 104 10.46 -14.78 9.88
C GLY A 104 9.15 -14.16 9.45
N ALA A 105 9.19 -13.11 8.61
CA ALA A 105 7.99 -12.45 8.11
C ALA A 105 7.20 -13.31 7.11
N VAL A 106 7.88 -14.17 6.32
CA VAL A 106 7.23 -14.99 5.26
C VAL A 106 7.02 -16.45 5.65
N ALA A 107 7.51 -16.89 6.81
CA ALA A 107 7.44 -18.30 7.25
C ALA A 107 6.03 -18.76 7.66
N GLY A 108 5.04 -17.89 7.72
CA GLY A 108 3.67 -18.26 8.08
C GLY A 108 3.00 -19.16 7.03
N GLU A 109 2.40 -20.25 7.47
CA GLU A 109 1.73 -21.22 6.59
C GLU A 109 0.69 -20.54 5.66
N LYS A 110 -0.16 -19.67 6.20
CA LYS A 110 -1.13 -18.90 5.41
C LYS A 110 -0.48 -17.91 4.43
N PHE A 111 0.68 -17.34 4.78
CA PHE A 111 1.40 -16.48 3.86
C PHE A 111 1.81 -17.27 2.62
N SER A 112 2.47 -18.41 2.80
CA SER A 112 2.95 -19.24 1.69
C SER A 112 1.80 -19.69 0.79
N GLU A 113 0.70 -20.18 1.39
CA GLU A 113 -0.49 -20.61 0.65
C GLU A 113 -1.04 -19.48 -0.23
N LEU A 114 -1.34 -18.32 0.36
CA LEU A 114 -1.99 -17.21 -0.34
C LEU A 114 -1.03 -16.50 -1.32
N PHE A 115 0.23 -16.34 -0.93
CA PHE A 115 1.22 -15.68 -1.76
C PHE A 115 1.48 -16.46 -3.04
N PHE A 116 1.82 -17.75 -2.95
CA PHE A 116 2.13 -18.55 -4.15
C PHE A 116 0.91 -18.83 -5.03
N ALA A 117 -0.30 -18.82 -4.47
CA ALA A 117 -1.54 -18.92 -5.24
C ALA A 117 -1.85 -17.67 -6.08
N SER A 118 -1.37 -16.48 -5.66
CA SER A 118 -1.75 -15.21 -6.27
C SER A 118 -0.58 -14.44 -6.91
N CYS A 119 0.67 -14.73 -6.54
CA CYS A 119 1.85 -14.04 -7.07
C CYS A 119 2.03 -14.32 -8.56
N LYS A 120 2.07 -13.25 -9.35
CA LYS A 120 2.32 -13.31 -10.80
C LYS A 120 3.75 -12.92 -11.18
N ASP A 121 4.54 -12.48 -10.21
CA ASP A 121 5.94 -12.11 -10.38
C ASP A 121 6.82 -13.35 -10.09
N GLU A 122 7.34 -13.96 -11.17
CA GLU A 122 8.13 -15.19 -11.06
C GLU A 122 9.46 -14.99 -10.33
N GLU A 123 10.11 -13.86 -10.50
CA GLU A 123 11.36 -13.55 -9.82
C GLU A 123 11.13 -13.40 -8.31
N LEU A 124 10.10 -12.65 -7.93
CA LEU A 124 9.71 -12.49 -6.53
C LEU A 124 9.31 -13.84 -5.92
N ALA A 125 8.51 -14.64 -6.62
CA ALA A 125 8.09 -15.96 -6.16
C ALA A 125 9.29 -16.89 -5.93
N ALA A 126 10.25 -16.92 -6.87
CA ALA A 126 11.48 -17.71 -6.75
C ALA A 126 12.33 -17.25 -5.55
N TYR A 127 12.47 -15.94 -5.35
CA TYR A 127 13.22 -15.40 -4.22
C TYR A 127 12.57 -15.77 -2.89
N ILE A 128 11.27 -15.55 -2.72
CA ILE A 128 10.56 -15.93 -1.48
C ILE A 128 10.65 -17.43 -1.22
N LYS A 129 10.54 -18.25 -2.27
CA LYS A 129 10.72 -19.71 -2.14
C LYS A 129 12.12 -20.09 -1.64
N SER A 130 13.14 -19.39 -2.10
CA SER A 130 14.52 -19.62 -1.65
C SER A 130 14.77 -19.27 -0.17
N LEU A 131 13.99 -18.35 0.39
CA LEU A 131 14.06 -17.99 1.81
C LEU A 131 13.42 -19.05 2.71
N LEU A 132 12.48 -19.83 2.17
CA LEU A 132 11.73 -20.85 2.90
C LEU A 132 12.37 -22.26 2.79
N ALA A 133 13.35 -22.41 1.92
CA ALA A 133 14.12 -23.65 1.77
C ALA A 133 15.18 -23.78 2.87
#